data_4415fcb12714eb02d080570d834a2592
#
_entry.id   4415fcb12714eb02d080570d834a2592
#
_cell.length_a   1.000
_cell.length_b   1.000
_cell.length_c   1.000
_cell.angle_alpha   90.00
_cell.angle_beta   90.00
_cell.angle_gamma   90.00
#
_symmetry.space_group_name_H-M   'P 1'
#
loop_
_entity.id
_entity.type
_entity.pdbx_description
1 polymer ?
#
loop_
_entity_poly.entity_id
_entity_poly.type
_entity_poly.pdbx_seq_one_letter_code
_entity_poly.pdbx_strand_id
1 'polypeptide(L)'
;MRRLVSILFFTLMCVAAFSQNNAADSLYLDSIYRHLELEEYTITARVKEKDIIIPQTLSGAQLKKMNALSVADAIRYFSGVQIKDYGGVGGIKTVNIRSMGTNHMGVYYNGVQLGNAQNGQIDLGKYSLENIEEIQLYNGQKSDIWQSAREFGAAGSIYLTTRRPRFEAGKAFNVKAQMRAGSFALINPSLLFDIRLSETMSITANAELVSSDGKYPFRYRRVTPSGEVAYDTTAIRQNGDINAIRVEAALNHYYSNTGFWKLQLYHYNSERGVPGAIVNNVWRNGERLWDRNSFVQATWQDELFNRWSVRANMKYANDYTRYINNDDKLIRVENQYLQQEFYFTMAHKVRIFDWWDVSAAYDVQYNQLSMFLDAHRWTHWLSAATAINVKNYLRLQASVLGTFVNDAKSTNNGEAHQREAINAKPSTLAEQATNASAASIKWTPALFLSYRPTQLVDLRLNAFYKQSYRYPTFNDLYYTDMGNAYLKPELAKQHSVGLSFTQPFRIAGQKGSEFRINADYYYNRISDKIIAY
;
A
#
# COMPACT_ATOMS: atom_id res chain seq x y z
N MET A 1 -29.19 3.98 -16.98
CA MET A 1 -28.70 3.71 -15.61
C MET A 1 -29.81 3.71 -14.54
N ARG A 2 -30.69 4.71 -14.40
CA ARG A 2 -31.78 4.71 -13.39
C ARG A 2 -32.70 3.47 -13.42
N ARG A 3 -33.03 2.93 -14.58
CA ARG A 3 -33.93 1.75 -14.71
C ARG A 3 -33.26 0.41 -14.35
N LEU A 4 -31.96 0.27 -14.52
CA LEU A 4 -31.20 -0.94 -14.12
C LEU A 4 -31.00 -1.02 -12.59
N VAL A 5 -30.80 0.11 -11.92
CA VAL A 5 -30.70 0.19 -10.46
C VAL A 5 -32.03 -0.15 -9.79
N SER A 6 -33.17 0.27 -10.39
CA SER A 6 -34.51 -0.06 -9.87
C SER A 6 -34.83 -1.56 -9.99
N ILE A 7 -34.39 -2.23 -11.04
CA ILE A 7 -34.63 -3.68 -11.22
C ILE A 7 -33.75 -4.48 -10.23
N LEU A 8 -32.51 -4.04 -9.99
CA LEU A 8 -31.65 -4.70 -9.00
C LEU A 8 -32.17 -4.52 -7.56
N PHE A 9 -32.76 -3.37 -7.26
CA PHE A 9 -33.35 -3.09 -5.94
C PHE A 9 -34.62 -3.90 -5.70
N PHE A 10 -35.44 -4.12 -6.74
CA PHE A 10 -36.68 -4.91 -6.64
C PHE A 10 -36.42 -6.40 -6.51
N THR A 11 -35.39 -6.94 -7.19
CA THR A 11 -34.98 -8.35 -7.04
C THR A 11 -34.36 -8.60 -5.66
N LEU A 12 -33.62 -7.67 -5.08
CA LEU A 12 -33.10 -7.80 -3.72
C LEU A 12 -34.20 -7.78 -2.65
N MET A 13 -35.27 -6.98 -2.85
CA MET A 13 -36.41 -6.95 -1.92
C MET A 13 -37.24 -8.23 -1.97
N CYS A 14 -37.35 -8.91 -3.10
CA CYS A 14 -38.07 -10.20 -3.19
C CYS A 14 -37.36 -11.34 -2.47
N VAL A 15 -36.04 -11.30 -2.34
CA VAL A 15 -35.26 -12.32 -1.58
C VAL A 15 -35.42 -12.13 -0.07
N ALA A 16 -35.60 -10.88 0.40
CA ALA A 16 -35.80 -10.58 1.83
C ALA A 16 -37.18 -10.96 2.38
N ALA A 17 -38.18 -11.17 1.50
CA ALA A 17 -39.55 -11.49 1.91
C ALA A 17 -39.83 -12.97 2.22
N PHE A 18 -38.85 -13.88 1.97
CA PHE A 18 -38.99 -15.32 2.23
C PHE A 18 -38.28 -15.81 3.51
N SER A 19 -37.78 -14.92 4.36
CA SER A 19 -37.13 -15.28 5.63
C SER A 19 -38.04 -14.92 6.82
N GLN A 20 -39.14 -15.64 6.98
CA GLN A 20 -39.83 -15.72 8.28
C GLN A 20 -40.09 -17.18 8.64
N ASN A 21 -39.61 -17.52 9.83
CA ASN A 21 -39.89 -18.63 10.73
C ASN A 21 -38.82 -19.74 10.80
N ASN A 22 -38.02 -19.67 11.89
CA ASN A 22 -38.00 -20.75 12.88
C ASN A 22 -37.01 -20.41 14.02
N ALA A 23 -37.51 -20.35 15.24
CA ALA A 23 -36.72 -20.19 16.47
C ALA A 23 -35.72 -21.34 16.74
N ALA A 24 -35.81 -22.45 16.00
CA ALA A 24 -34.87 -23.57 16.04
C ALA A 24 -33.53 -23.26 15.32
N ASP A 25 -33.55 -22.35 14.34
CA ASP A 25 -32.34 -22.02 13.58
C ASP A 25 -31.37 -21.10 14.34
N SER A 26 -31.84 -20.35 15.35
CA SER A 26 -30.99 -19.46 16.13
C SER A 26 -30.02 -20.21 17.04
N LEU A 27 -30.43 -21.35 17.60
CA LEU A 27 -29.57 -22.21 18.45
C LEU A 27 -28.54 -22.98 17.61
N TYR A 28 -28.88 -23.33 16.37
CA TYR A 28 -27.95 -24.00 15.46
C TYR A 28 -26.89 -23.04 14.92
N LEU A 29 -27.28 -21.80 14.60
CA LEU A 29 -26.34 -20.75 14.20
C LEU A 29 -25.36 -20.36 15.33
N ASP A 30 -25.84 -20.28 16.59
CA ASP A 30 -24.99 -19.94 17.74
C ASP A 30 -23.94 -21.05 18.02
N SER A 31 -24.28 -22.33 17.77
CA SER A 31 -23.34 -23.45 17.88
C SER A 31 -22.28 -23.44 16.75
N ILE A 32 -22.64 -23.03 15.54
CA ILE A 32 -21.71 -22.89 14.40
C ILE A 32 -20.77 -21.71 14.63
N TYR A 33 -21.25 -20.57 15.16
CA TYR A 33 -20.41 -19.41 15.48
C TYR A 33 -19.41 -19.75 16.58
N ARG A 34 -19.77 -20.51 17.59
CA ARG A 34 -18.83 -20.95 18.65
C ARG A 34 -17.76 -21.93 18.13
N HIS A 35 -18.07 -22.75 17.14
CA HIS A 35 -17.10 -23.68 16.52
C HIS A 35 -16.11 -22.94 15.60
N LEU A 36 -16.57 -21.90 14.88
CA LEU A 36 -15.72 -21.09 14.00
C LEU A 36 -14.74 -20.19 14.76
N GLU A 37 -15.09 -19.72 15.98
CA GLU A 37 -14.17 -18.92 16.81
C GLU A 37 -12.98 -19.74 17.36
N LEU A 38 -13.11 -21.04 17.52
CA LEU A 38 -12.06 -21.90 18.10
C LEU A 38 -10.97 -22.28 17.10
N GLU A 39 -11.26 -22.38 15.80
CA GLU A 39 -10.26 -22.69 14.76
C GLU A 39 -9.39 -21.49 14.36
N GLU A 40 -9.88 -20.28 14.48
CA GLU A 40 -9.16 -19.07 14.10
C GLU A 40 -8.02 -18.72 15.10
N TYR A 41 -8.10 -19.20 16.34
CA TYR A 41 -7.10 -18.91 17.38
C TYR A 41 -5.81 -19.76 17.27
N THR A 42 -5.84 -20.86 16.57
CA THR A 42 -4.71 -21.82 16.53
C THR A 42 -3.67 -21.48 15.46
N ILE A 43 -4.01 -20.70 14.44
CA ILE A 43 -3.12 -20.41 13.29
C ILE A 43 -2.23 -19.19 13.55
N THR A 44 -2.64 -18.25 14.38
CA THR A 44 -1.88 -17.00 14.64
C THR A 44 -0.64 -17.18 15.52
N ALA A 45 -0.52 -18.28 16.24
CA ALA A 45 0.56 -18.48 17.21
C ALA A 45 1.89 -18.98 16.62
N ARG A 46 1.91 -19.54 15.40
CA ARG A 46 3.11 -20.20 14.85
C ARG A 46 4.02 -19.32 13.98
N VAL A 47 3.59 -18.15 13.50
CA VAL A 47 4.37 -17.32 12.56
C VAL A 47 5.32 -16.34 13.26
N LYS A 48 5.13 -16.05 14.55
CA LYS A 48 5.80 -14.95 15.25
C LYS A 48 7.23 -15.21 15.74
N GLU A 49 7.76 -16.43 15.68
CA GLU A 49 9.08 -16.72 16.28
C GLU A 49 10.29 -16.31 15.43
N LYS A 50 10.14 -16.02 14.15
CA LYS A 50 11.27 -15.84 13.23
C LYS A 50 11.65 -14.39 12.91
N ASP A 51 10.85 -13.41 13.26
CA ASP A 51 11.13 -12.02 12.90
C ASP A 51 12.17 -11.38 13.81
N ILE A 52 13.22 -10.77 13.22
CA ILE A 52 14.21 -9.94 13.93
C ILE A 52 13.54 -8.64 14.36
N ILE A 53 12.82 -7.99 13.44
CA ILE A 53 11.97 -6.84 13.72
C ILE A 53 10.53 -7.33 13.72
N ILE A 54 9.86 -7.16 14.85
CA ILE A 54 8.47 -7.57 14.99
C ILE A 54 7.58 -6.58 14.21
N PRO A 55 6.84 -7.03 13.19
CA PRO A 55 5.92 -6.15 12.48
C PRO A 55 4.71 -5.80 13.34
N GLN A 56 4.14 -4.64 13.10
CA GLN A 56 2.77 -4.36 13.50
C GLN A 56 1.84 -5.04 12.49
N THR A 57 0.92 -5.85 12.96
CA THR A 57 0.07 -6.69 12.11
C THR A 57 -1.40 -6.46 12.41
N LEU A 58 -2.20 -6.29 11.37
CA LEU A 58 -3.66 -6.34 11.41
C LEU A 58 -4.13 -7.47 10.50
N SER A 59 -4.90 -8.42 11.03
CA SER A 59 -5.35 -9.57 10.27
C SER A 59 -6.74 -10.05 10.69
N GLY A 60 -7.41 -10.81 9.82
CA GLY A 60 -8.63 -11.55 10.09
C GLY A 60 -9.72 -10.77 10.81
N ALA A 61 -10.07 -11.21 12.01
CA ALA A 61 -11.12 -10.61 12.84
C ALA A 61 -10.83 -9.14 13.22
N GLN A 62 -9.58 -8.75 13.37
CA GLN A 62 -9.22 -7.36 13.70
C GLN A 62 -9.59 -6.42 12.55
N LEU A 63 -9.23 -6.78 11.31
CA LEU A 63 -9.59 -5.99 10.12
C LEU A 63 -11.12 -5.86 9.96
N LYS A 64 -11.85 -6.95 10.18
CA LYS A 64 -13.32 -6.94 10.12
C LYS A 64 -13.95 -6.02 11.17
N LYS A 65 -13.42 -6.01 12.41
CA LYS A 65 -13.93 -5.18 13.52
C LYS A 65 -13.69 -3.68 13.32
N MET A 66 -12.66 -3.30 12.53
CA MET A 66 -12.31 -1.89 12.32
C MET A 66 -13.32 -1.12 11.46
N ASN A 67 -14.13 -1.80 10.66
CA ASN A 67 -15.07 -1.19 9.70
C ASN A 67 -14.43 -0.07 8.85
N ALA A 68 -13.16 -0.23 8.51
CA ALA A 68 -12.40 0.74 7.72
C ALA A 68 -12.77 0.61 6.23
N LEU A 69 -12.80 1.73 5.51
CA LEU A 69 -13.15 1.77 4.08
C LEU A 69 -11.96 1.44 3.17
N SER A 70 -10.74 1.70 3.65
CA SER A 70 -9.52 1.53 2.86
C SER A 70 -8.37 1.05 3.72
N VAL A 71 -7.30 0.61 3.06
CA VAL A 71 -6.03 0.28 3.73
C VAL A 71 -5.50 1.47 4.54
N ALA A 72 -5.60 2.70 4.02
CA ALA A 72 -5.18 3.90 4.74
C ALA A 72 -5.89 4.07 6.10
N ASP A 73 -7.20 3.79 6.12
CA ASP A 73 -7.99 3.92 7.35
C ASP A 73 -7.60 2.85 8.37
N ALA A 74 -7.27 1.63 7.92
CA ALA A 74 -6.83 0.55 8.79
C ALA A 74 -5.45 0.82 9.42
N ILE A 75 -4.47 1.24 8.64
CA ILE A 75 -3.09 1.44 9.13
C ILE A 75 -2.92 2.68 10.01
N ARG A 76 -3.92 3.56 10.08
CA ARG A 76 -3.94 4.72 11.00
C ARG A 76 -3.71 4.33 12.46
N TYR A 77 -4.07 3.11 12.83
CA TYR A 77 -3.92 2.58 14.19
C TYR A 77 -2.53 2.00 14.48
N PHE A 78 -1.64 1.94 13.50
CA PHE A 78 -0.27 1.51 13.72
C PHE A 78 0.56 2.60 14.41
N SER A 79 1.38 2.20 15.36
CA SER A 79 2.28 3.10 16.08
C SER A 79 3.35 3.68 15.14
N GLY A 80 3.60 4.99 15.25
CA GLY A 80 4.59 5.68 14.42
C GLY A 80 4.15 5.96 12.99
N VAL A 81 2.88 5.73 12.66
CA VAL A 81 2.29 6.02 11.35
C VAL A 81 1.57 7.36 11.38
N GLN A 82 1.81 8.17 10.38
CA GLN A 82 1.09 9.39 10.09
C GLN A 82 0.44 9.27 8.72
N ILE A 83 -0.88 9.37 8.67
CA ILE A 83 -1.64 9.46 7.43
C ILE A 83 -1.85 10.93 7.09
N LYS A 84 -1.43 11.33 5.89
CA LYS A 84 -1.82 12.59 5.28
C LYS A 84 -3.08 12.35 4.46
N ASP A 85 -4.18 12.96 4.87
CA ASP A 85 -5.49 12.85 4.25
C ASP A 85 -5.85 14.21 3.64
N TYR A 86 -6.05 14.23 2.33
CA TYR A 86 -6.28 15.45 1.56
C TYR A 86 -7.76 15.63 1.18
N GLY A 87 -8.69 15.12 1.96
CA GLY A 87 -10.09 15.40 1.67
C GLY A 87 -11.14 14.41 2.12
N GLY A 88 -10.94 13.68 3.20
CA GLY A 88 -11.99 12.81 3.77
C GLY A 88 -12.21 11.52 2.97
N VAL A 89 -13.47 11.17 2.66
CA VAL A 89 -13.80 9.89 2.00
C VAL A 89 -13.12 9.77 0.64
N GLY A 90 -13.17 10.81 -0.19
CA GLY A 90 -12.54 10.85 -1.52
C GLY A 90 -11.10 11.32 -1.54
N GLY A 91 -10.53 11.73 -0.40
CA GLY A 91 -9.19 12.32 -0.31
C GLY A 91 -8.08 11.35 -0.70
N ILE A 92 -6.99 11.92 -1.23
CA ILE A 92 -5.73 11.20 -1.40
C ILE A 92 -5.18 10.89 -0.01
N LYS A 93 -4.77 9.64 0.25
CA LYS A 93 -4.28 9.20 1.55
C LYS A 93 -2.88 8.60 1.41
N THR A 94 -1.88 9.34 1.84
CA THR A 94 -0.49 8.90 1.82
C THR A 94 0.02 8.60 3.22
N VAL A 95 1.03 7.73 3.32
CA VAL A 95 1.59 7.26 4.59
C VAL A 95 3.00 7.75 4.79
N ASN A 96 3.30 8.19 6.01
CA ASN A 96 4.63 8.50 6.49
C ASN A 96 4.90 7.71 7.77
N ILE A 97 6.05 7.05 7.86
CA ILE A 97 6.44 6.25 9.03
C ILE A 97 7.69 6.88 9.63
N ARG A 98 7.68 7.12 10.96
CA ARG A 98 8.81 7.65 11.71
C ARG A 98 9.44 8.90 11.06
N SER A 99 8.62 9.76 10.48
CA SER A 99 9.02 11.03 9.82
C SER A 99 9.99 10.88 8.65
N MET A 100 10.12 9.71 8.04
CA MET A 100 11.01 9.47 6.89
C MET A 100 10.52 10.14 5.60
N GLY A 101 9.24 10.48 5.52
CA GLY A 101 8.59 10.99 4.31
C GLY A 101 7.90 9.88 3.53
N THR A 102 6.90 10.27 2.74
CA THR A 102 6.05 9.33 1.99
C THR A 102 6.81 8.61 0.88
N ASN A 103 7.85 9.22 0.32
CA ASN A 103 8.62 8.71 -0.82
C ASN A 103 9.67 7.65 -0.44
N HIS A 104 9.94 7.47 0.85
CA HIS A 104 10.84 6.42 1.35
C HIS A 104 10.11 5.12 1.74
N MET A 105 8.78 5.09 1.54
CA MET A 105 7.94 3.98 1.95
C MET A 105 7.75 2.98 0.81
N GLY A 106 7.93 1.69 1.11
CA GLY A 106 7.55 0.59 0.23
C GLY A 106 6.16 0.08 0.59
N VAL A 107 5.25 0.01 -0.39
CA VAL A 107 3.96 -0.66 -0.24
C VAL A 107 3.94 -1.85 -1.19
N TYR A 108 3.71 -3.03 -0.64
CA TYR A 108 3.79 -4.29 -1.38
C TYR A 108 2.42 -4.98 -1.38
N TYR A 109 1.93 -5.31 -2.56
CA TYR A 109 0.69 -6.04 -2.75
C TYR A 109 1.01 -7.47 -3.22
N ASN A 110 0.80 -8.45 -2.34
CA ASN A 110 1.24 -9.84 -2.53
C ASN A 110 2.72 -9.99 -2.91
N GLY A 111 3.60 -9.20 -2.27
CA GLY A 111 5.05 -9.24 -2.48
C GLY A 111 5.56 -8.45 -3.69
N VAL A 112 4.68 -7.78 -4.45
CA VAL A 112 5.08 -6.90 -5.56
C VAL A 112 4.84 -5.44 -5.16
N GLN A 113 5.87 -4.60 -5.30
CA GLN A 113 5.75 -3.19 -4.92
C GLN A 113 4.78 -2.44 -5.83
N LEU A 114 3.88 -1.70 -5.20
CA LEU A 114 3.06 -0.69 -5.88
C LEU A 114 3.96 0.50 -6.22
N GLY A 115 4.05 0.82 -7.49
CA GLY A 115 4.92 1.86 -8.01
C GLY A 115 4.17 3.14 -8.34
N ASN A 116 4.86 4.28 -8.21
CA ASN A 116 4.48 5.54 -8.80
C ASN A 116 5.76 6.31 -9.14
N ALA A 117 6.23 6.20 -10.38
CA ALA A 117 7.45 6.86 -10.82
C ALA A 117 7.24 8.37 -11.04
N GLN A 118 5.98 8.82 -11.21
CA GLN A 118 5.64 10.22 -11.41
C GLN A 118 5.96 11.05 -10.17
N ASN A 119 5.39 10.69 -9.00
CA ASN A 119 5.51 11.47 -7.75
C ASN A 119 6.02 10.67 -6.55
N GLY A 120 6.26 9.37 -6.68
CA GLY A 120 6.81 8.51 -5.64
C GLY A 120 5.84 8.15 -4.50
N GLN A 121 4.60 8.61 -4.54
CA GLN A 121 3.64 8.43 -3.46
C GLN A 121 2.54 7.44 -3.85
N ILE A 122 2.14 6.60 -2.90
CA ILE A 122 1.05 5.65 -3.08
C ILE A 122 -0.18 6.15 -2.32
N ASP A 123 -1.29 6.33 -3.04
CA ASP A 123 -2.60 6.62 -2.45
C ASP A 123 -3.22 5.31 -1.92
N LEU A 124 -3.11 5.08 -0.61
CA LEU A 124 -3.67 3.90 0.06
C LEU A 124 -5.20 3.94 0.18
N GLY A 125 -5.84 5.06 -0.12
CA GLY A 125 -7.30 5.16 -0.25
C GLY A 125 -7.86 4.36 -1.42
N LYS A 126 -7.04 4.04 -2.43
CA LYS A 126 -7.44 3.25 -3.60
C LYS A 126 -7.58 1.74 -3.31
N TYR A 127 -7.04 1.22 -2.21
CA TYR A 127 -7.01 -0.21 -1.90
C TYR A 127 -8.06 -0.58 -0.86
N SER A 128 -8.93 -1.53 -1.23
CA SER A 128 -10.01 -2.06 -0.39
C SER A 128 -9.48 -3.06 0.63
N LEU A 129 -10.21 -3.23 1.74
CA LEU A 129 -9.96 -4.28 2.73
C LEU A 129 -10.74 -5.57 2.46
N GLU A 130 -11.67 -5.58 1.50
CA GLU A 130 -12.60 -6.71 1.30
C GLU A 130 -11.88 -8.02 0.93
N ASN A 131 -10.78 -7.92 0.19
CA ASN A 131 -9.95 -9.05 -0.23
C ASN A 131 -8.61 -9.13 0.52
N ILE A 132 -8.38 -8.28 1.55
CA ILE A 132 -7.15 -8.32 2.35
C ILE A 132 -7.33 -9.25 3.54
N GLU A 133 -6.39 -10.17 3.74
CA GLU A 133 -6.28 -11.05 4.90
C GLU A 133 -5.41 -10.44 5.97
N GLU A 134 -4.30 -9.82 5.57
CA GLU A 134 -3.30 -9.30 6.51
C GLU A 134 -2.64 -8.02 5.99
N ILE A 135 -2.43 -7.09 6.89
CA ILE A 135 -1.60 -5.89 6.69
C ILE A 135 -0.47 -5.96 7.71
N GLN A 136 0.78 -5.94 7.21
CA GLN A 136 1.97 -5.91 8.06
C GLN A 136 2.75 -4.62 7.81
N LEU A 137 3.21 -3.99 8.87
CA LEU A 137 4.08 -2.82 8.81
C LEU A 137 5.41 -3.14 9.50
N TYR A 138 6.50 -2.98 8.75
CA TYR A 138 7.87 -3.09 9.24
C TYR A 138 8.52 -1.71 9.30
N ASN A 139 9.10 -1.38 10.46
CA ASN A 139 9.96 -0.22 10.62
C ASN A 139 11.35 -0.54 10.06
N GLY A 140 11.54 -0.39 8.75
CA GLY A 140 12.73 -0.84 8.03
C GLY A 140 12.36 -1.84 6.95
N GLN A 141 12.97 -3.01 6.94
CA GLN A 141 12.69 -4.10 6.01
C GLN A 141 12.12 -5.32 6.72
N LYS A 142 11.45 -6.18 5.96
CA LYS A 142 10.99 -7.49 6.42
C LYS A 142 12.18 -8.35 6.87
N SER A 143 11.97 -9.16 7.90
CA SER A 143 13.03 -10.02 8.46
C SER A 143 13.31 -11.28 7.64
N ASP A 144 12.46 -11.62 6.67
CA ASP A 144 12.72 -12.73 5.75
C ASP A 144 13.68 -12.26 4.66
N ILE A 145 14.83 -12.94 4.49
CA ILE A 145 15.78 -12.64 3.42
C ILE A 145 15.33 -13.15 2.05
N TRP A 146 14.29 -13.98 1.98
CA TRP A 146 13.70 -14.44 0.72
C TRP A 146 12.67 -13.45 0.21
N GLN A 147 13.17 -12.39 -0.36
CA GLN A 147 12.38 -11.26 -0.87
C GLN A 147 13.02 -10.70 -2.14
N SER A 148 12.29 -9.87 -2.89
CA SER A 148 12.82 -9.19 -4.07
C SER A 148 13.96 -8.22 -3.69
N ALA A 149 14.84 -7.91 -4.64
CA ALA A 149 15.96 -7.01 -4.38
C ALA A 149 15.46 -5.63 -3.95
N ARG A 150 14.42 -5.12 -4.59
CA ARG A 150 13.80 -3.82 -4.29
C ARG A 150 13.26 -3.71 -2.86
N GLU A 151 12.79 -4.82 -2.26
CA GLU A 151 12.29 -4.82 -0.88
C GLU A 151 13.37 -4.43 0.13
N PHE A 152 14.65 -4.71 -0.15
CA PHE A 152 15.77 -4.26 0.68
C PHE A 152 15.99 -2.75 0.66
N GLY A 153 15.41 -2.00 -0.30
CA GLY A 153 15.62 -0.56 -0.50
C GLY A 153 14.74 0.35 0.36
N ALA A 154 13.58 -0.11 0.82
CA ALA A 154 12.60 0.73 1.51
C ALA A 154 13.04 1.09 2.94
N ALA A 155 12.80 2.34 3.37
CA ALA A 155 13.06 2.78 4.73
C ALA A 155 11.99 2.32 5.74
N GLY A 156 10.79 2.05 5.27
CA GLY A 156 9.70 1.38 5.97
C GLY A 156 8.83 0.65 4.96
N SER A 157 8.21 -0.44 5.36
CA SER A 157 7.51 -1.33 4.43
C SER A 157 6.14 -1.73 4.93
N ILE A 158 5.14 -1.64 4.06
CA ILE A 158 3.79 -2.11 4.29
C ILE A 158 3.51 -3.25 3.33
N TYR A 159 3.10 -4.40 3.86
CA TYR A 159 2.74 -5.57 3.08
C TYR A 159 1.23 -5.79 3.18
N LEU A 160 0.60 -5.87 2.02
CA LEU A 160 -0.82 -6.17 1.85
C LEU A 160 -0.92 -7.59 1.29
N THR A 161 -1.45 -8.51 2.09
CA THR A 161 -1.63 -9.90 1.69
C THR A 161 -3.11 -10.16 1.45
N THR A 162 -3.47 -10.62 0.25
CA THR A 162 -4.85 -10.97 -0.06
C THR A 162 -5.22 -12.33 0.49
N ARG A 163 -6.52 -12.55 0.70
CA ARG A 163 -7.06 -13.82 1.21
C ARG A 163 -6.69 -15.00 0.29
N ARG A 164 -6.48 -16.14 0.92
CA ARG A 164 -6.52 -17.44 0.26
C ARG A 164 -7.95 -17.98 0.42
N PRO A 165 -8.68 -18.26 -0.68
CA PRO A 165 -10.01 -18.85 -0.58
C PRO A 165 -9.97 -20.19 0.18
N ARG A 166 -10.90 -20.36 1.11
CA ARG A 166 -11.11 -21.62 1.85
C ARG A 166 -12.53 -22.08 1.59
N PHE A 167 -12.70 -23.36 1.28
CA PHE A 167 -14.00 -23.93 0.96
C PHE A 167 -14.33 -25.00 1.97
N GLU A 168 -15.56 -24.98 2.48
CA GLU A 168 -16.10 -26.06 3.28
C GLU A 168 -16.26 -27.34 2.44
N ALA A 169 -16.29 -28.49 3.10
CA ALA A 169 -16.47 -29.76 2.42
C ALA A 169 -17.75 -29.77 1.57
N GLY A 170 -17.62 -30.15 0.32
CA GLY A 170 -18.74 -30.19 -0.63
C GLY A 170 -19.14 -28.86 -1.26
N LYS A 171 -18.62 -27.71 -0.80
CA LYS A 171 -18.90 -26.41 -1.41
C LYS A 171 -17.87 -26.05 -2.48
N ALA A 172 -18.34 -25.62 -3.64
CA ALA A 172 -17.52 -25.20 -4.77
C ALA A 172 -17.42 -23.66 -4.89
N PHE A 173 -18.21 -22.90 -4.16
CA PHE A 173 -18.20 -21.44 -4.21
C PHE A 173 -18.50 -20.81 -2.86
N ASN A 174 -17.98 -19.61 -2.64
CA ASN A 174 -18.35 -18.72 -1.53
C ASN A 174 -18.76 -17.38 -2.12
N VAL A 175 -19.75 -16.75 -1.47
CA VAL A 175 -20.20 -15.39 -1.82
C VAL A 175 -20.27 -14.56 -0.55
N LYS A 176 -19.70 -13.36 -0.58
CA LYS A 176 -19.84 -12.35 0.47
C LYS A 176 -20.34 -11.08 -0.17
N ALA A 177 -21.56 -10.67 0.12
CA ALA A 177 -22.10 -9.37 -0.22
C ALA A 177 -22.10 -8.48 1.03
N GLN A 178 -21.69 -7.24 0.88
CA GLN A 178 -21.65 -6.27 1.96
C GLN A 178 -22.10 -4.91 1.46
N MET A 179 -22.83 -4.19 2.31
CA MET A 179 -23.26 -2.81 2.07
C MET A 179 -22.85 -1.95 3.26
N ARG A 180 -22.11 -0.88 3.00
CA ARG A 180 -21.83 0.16 3.99
C ARG A 180 -22.54 1.43 3.58
N ALA A 181 -23.13 2.11 4.55
CA ALA A 181 -23.70 3.44 4.39
C ALA A 181 -23.31 4.29 5.61
N GLY A 182 -23.17 5.58 5.42
CA GLY A 182 -22.70 6.44 6.50
C GLY A 182 -22.82 7.93 6.21
N SER A 183 -22.14 8.73 7.03
CA SER A 183 -22.06 10.18 6.88
C SER A 183 -21.55 10.57 5.50
N PHE A 184 -21.86 11.79 5.07
CA PHE A 184 -21.45 12.35 3.77
C PHE A 184 -22.11 11.64 2.58
N ALA A 185 -23.36 11.16 2.76
CA ALA A 185 -24.09 10.34 1.79
C ALA A 185 -23.26 9.14 1.27
N LEU A 186 -22.41 8.55 2.13
CA LEU A 186 -21.59 7.41 1.76
C LEU A 186 -22.45 6.20 1.45
N ILE A 187 -22.21 5.61 0.29
CA ILE A 187 -22.77 4.33 -0.16
C ILE A 187 -21.60 3.49 -0.71
N ASN A 188 -21.41 2.30 -0.13
CA ASN A 188 -20.29 1.43 -0.47
C ASN A 188 -20.71 -0.04 -0.50
N PRO A 189 -21.37 -0.50 -1.59
CA PRO A 189 -21.63 -1.92 -1.82
C PRO A 189 -20.34 -2.65 -2.26
N SER A 190 -20.19 -3.88 -1.81
CA SER A 190 -19.11 -4.78 -2.24
C SER A 190 -19.62 -6.21 -2.42
N LEU A 191 -19.03 -6.92 -3.36
CA LEU A 191 -19.30 -8.32 -3.67
C LEU A 191 -17.98 -9.05 -3.86
N LEU A 192 -17.77 -10.08 -3.06
CA LEU A 192 -16.63 -10.97 -3.14
C LEU A 192 -17.14 -12.37 -3.48
N PHE A 193 -16.52 -12.99 -4.45
CA PHE A 193 -16.90 -14.30 -4.98
C PHE A 193 -15.67 -15.19 -5.13
N ASP A 194 -15.71 -16.40 -4.56
CA ASP A 194 -14.67 -17.41 -4.71
C ASP A 194 -15.26 -18.65 -5.37
N ILE A 195 -14.54 -19.23 -6.33
CA ILE A 195 -14.89 -20.48 -7.01
C ILE A 195 -13.74 -21.47 -6.85
N ARG A 196 -14.03 -22.69 -6.43
CA ARG A 196 -13.10 -23.81 -6.46
C ARG A 196 -13.19 -24.51 -7.81
N LEU A 197 -12.12 -24.44 -8.59
CA LEU A 197 -12.03 -25.13 -9.88
C LEU A 197 -11.57 -26.59 -9.71
N SER A 198 -10.65 -26.81 -8.74
CA SER A 198 -10.15 -28.12 -8.36
C SER A 198 -9.68 -28.11 -6.90
N GLU A 199 -9.14 -29.20 -6.39
CA GLU A 199 -8.54 -29.25 -5.02
C GLU A 199 -7.37 -28.27 -4.86
N THR A 200 -6.69 -27.91 -5.95
CA THR A 200 -5.51 -27.06 -5.94
C THR A 200 -5.74 -25.69 -6.59
N MET A 201 -6.83 -25.50 -7.34
CA MET A 201 -7.09 -24.29 -8.11
C MET A 201 -8.37 -23.58 -7.66
N SER A 202 -8.29 -22.25 -7.58
CA SER A 202 -9.43 -21.39 -7.25
C SER A 202 -9.36 -20.05 -7.96
N ILE A 203 -10.54 -19.46 -8.21
CA ILE A 203 -10.70 -18.08 -8.67
C ILE A 203 -11.30 -17.26 -7.54
N THR A 204 -10.81 -16.06 -7.36
CA THR A 204 -11.41 -15.00 -6.52
C THR A 204 -11.76 -13.82 -7.40
N ALA A 205 -12.94 -13.27 -7.26
CA ALA A 205 -13.33 -11.99 -7.86
C ALA A 205 -13.94 -11.08 -6.79
N ASN A 206 -13.55 -9.81 -6.80
CA ASN A 206 -14.06 -8.78 -5.89
C ASN A 206 -14.45 -7.54 -6.69
N ALA A 207 -15.62 -6.99 -6.42
CA ALA A 207 -16.06 -5.72 -6.96
C ALA A 207 -16.60 -4.84 -5.84
N GLU A 208 -16.23 -3.56 -5.86
CA GLU A 208 -16.63 -2.58 -4.84
C GLU A 208 -16.90 -1.23 -5.50
N LEU A 209 -17.99 -0.59 -5.09
CA LEU A 209 -18.33 0.78 -5.46
C LEU A 209 -18.21 1.68 -4.23
N VAL A 210 -17.71 2.89 -4.42
CA VAL A 210 -17.70 3.94 -3.39
C VAL A 210 -18.32 5.18 -3.98
N SER A 211 -19.38 5.68 -3.35
CA SER A 211 -20.00 6.95 -3.71
C SER A 211 -20.24 7.76 -2.45
N SER A 212 -19.86 9.04 -2.47
CA SER A 212 -20.07 9.98 -1.38
C SER A 212 -20.12 11.39 -1.93
N ASP A 213 -20.98 12.26 -1.36
CA ASP A 213 -20.99 13.69 -1.71
C ASP A 213 -19.97 14.52 -0.94
N GLY A 214 -19.36 13.95 0.11
CA GLY A 214 -18.31 14.57 0.91
C GLY A 214 -18.74 15.84 1.64
N LYS A 215 -20.03 16.15 1.71
CA LYS A 215 -20.54 17.40 2.30
C LYS A 215 -20.73 17.26 3.81
N TYR A 216 -20.22 18.25 4.56
CA TYR A 216 -20.44 18.32 6.00
C TYR A 216 -20.41 19.77 6.49
N PRO A 217 -21.21 20.13 7.51
CA PRO A 217 -21.12 21.43 8.15
C PRO A 217 -19.87 21.52 9.03
N PHE A 218 -19.21 22.67 9.00
CA PHE A 218 -18.08 22.97 9.87
C PHE A 218 -18.10 24.44 10.29
N ARG A 219 -17.54 24.74 11.48
CA ARG A 219 -17.38 26.11 11.94
C ARG A 219 -16.27 26.78 11.14
N TYR A 220 -16.62 27.90 10.49
CA TYR A 220 -15.67 28.70 9.74
C TYR A 220 -15.49 30.05 10.44
N ARG A 221 -14.36 30.18 11.13
CA ARG A 221 -14.02 31.39 11.88
C ARG A 221 -12.79 32.06 11.25
N ARG A 222 -12.88 33.36 11.02
CA ARG A 222 -11.77 34.18 10.57
C ARG A 222 -11.50 35.29 11.57
N VAL A 223 -10.24 35.52 11.88
CA VAL A 223 -9.76 36.63 12.68
C VAL A 223 -8.98 37.63 11.81
N THR A 224 -9.11 38.89 12.10
CA THR A 224 -8.34 39.97 11.50
C THR A 224 -6.88 39.90 11.98
N PRO A 225 -5.92 40.59 11.34
CA PRO A 225 -4.57 40.70 11.83
C PRO A 225 -4.46 41.31 13.26
N SER A 226 -5.46 42.12 13.68
CA SER A 226 -5.59 42.64 15.03
C SER A 226 -6.13 41.66 16.07
N GLY A 227 -6.52 40.44 15.65
CA GLY A 227 -7.04 39.38 16.54
C GLY A 227 -8.56 39.46 16.77
N GLU A 228 -9.26 40.41 16.16
CA GLU A 228 -10.72 40.52 16.24
C GLU A 228 -11.40 39.49 15.33
N VAL A 229 -12.58 39.02 15.72
CA VAL A 229 -13.35 38.07 14.90
C VAL A 229 -13.97 38.83 13.73
N ALA A 230 -13.48 38.60 12.52
CA ALA A 230 -14.04 39.15 11.30
C ALA A 230 -15.39 38.52 10.98
N TYR A 231 -15.49 37.21 11.14
CA TYR A 231 -16.75 36.45 11.11
C TYR A 231 -16.59 35.05 11.71
N ASP A 232 -17.71 34.53 12.19
CA ASP A 232 -17.83 33.20 12.78
C ASP A 232 -19.16 32.62 12.33
N THR A 233 -19.15 31.59 11.50
CA THR A 233 -20.34 31.04 10.86
C THR A 233 -20.19 29.52 10.67
N THR A 234 -21.29 28.85 10.39
CA THR A 234 -21.29 27.46 9.93
C THR A 234 -21.30 27.45 8.41
N ALA A 235 -20.29 26.83 7.82
CA ALA A 235 -20.18 26.62 6.38
C ALA A 235 -20.30 25.14 6.05
N ILE A 236 -20.68 24.82 4.80
CA ILE A 236 -20.72 23.45 4.30
C ILE A 236 -19.51 23.20 3.43
N ARG A 237 -18.72 22.19 3.77
CA ARG A 237 -17.60 21.74 2.94
C ARG A 237 -18.10 21.28 1.58
N GLN A 238 -17.45 21.76 0.53
CA GLN A 238 -17.74 21.43 -0.86
C GLN A 238 -16.56 20.70 -1.50
N ASN A 239 -16.79 20.08 -2.66
CA ASN A 239 -15.78 19.45 -3.49
C ASN A 239 -15.02 18.30 -2.78
N GLY A 240 -15.72 17.57 -1.88
CA GLY A 240 -15.21 16.37 -1.22
C GLY A 240 -15.82 15.08 -1.74
N ASP A 241 -16.55 15.16 -2.85
CA ASP A 241 -17.27 14.05 -3.46
C ASP A 241 -16.33 13.03 -4.11
N ILE A 242 -16.79 11.79 -4.19
CA ILE A 242 -16.12 10.70 -4.89
C ILE A 242 -17.14 9.75 -5.50
N ASN A 243 -16.84 9.29 -6.70
CA ASN A 243 -17.41 8.09 -7.32
C ASN A 243 -16.28 7.21 -7.79
N ALA A 244 -16.23 5.99 -7.27
CA ALA A 244 -15.14 5.06 -7.58
C ALA A 244 -15.65 3.64 -7.73
N ILE A 245 -14.99 2.88 -8.59
CA ILE A 245 -15.14 1.43 -8.74
C ILE A 245 -13.78 0.76 -8.57
N ARG A 246 -13.76 -0.34 -7.83
CA ARG A 246 -12.63 -1.27 -7.71
C ARG A 246 -13.04 -2.65 -8.15
N VAL A 247 -12.21 -3.28 -8.97
CA VAL A 247 -12.42 -4.66 -9.41
C VAL A 247 -11.10 -5.40 -9.27
N GLU A 248 -11.16 -6.56 -8.65
CA GLU A 248 -10.03 -7.46 -8.50
C GLU A 248 -10.41 -8.85 -8.96
N ALA A 249 -9.49 -9.55 -9.60
CA ALA A 249 -9.64 -10.96 -9.90
C ALA A 249 -8.31 -11.68 -9.67
N ALA A 250 -8.36 -12.91 -9.16
CA ALA A 250 -7.17 -13.72 -8.97
C ALA A 250 -7.45 -15.19 -9.34
N LEU A 251 -6.52 -15.79 -10.07
CA LEU A 251 -6.43 -17.23 -10.29
C LEU A 251 -5.28 -17.75 -9.44
N ASN A 252 -5.59 -18.70 -8.55
CA ASN A 252 -4.63 -19.28 -7.63
C ASN A 252 -4.48 -20.78 -7.90
N HIS A 253 -3.26 -21.27 -7.93
CA HIS A 253 -2.94 -22.69 -8.01
C HIS A 253 -1.87 -23.06 -6.98
N TYR A 254 -2.26 -23.86 -5.98
CA TYR A 254 -1.40 -24.36 -4.91
C TYR A 254 -1.18 -25.86 -5.13
N TYR A 255 -0.09 -26.24 -5.79
CA TYR A 255 0.20 -27.60 -6.17
C TYR A 255 1.05 -28.38 -5.16
N SER A 256 1.65 -27.66 -4.18
CA SER A 256 2.35 -28.24 -3.04
C SER A 256 2.22 -27.36 -1.80
N ASN A 257 2.79 -27.77 -0.68
CA ASN A 257 2.82 -26.96 0.55
C ASN A 257 3.66 -25.69 0.40
N THR A 258 4.66 -25.68 -0.47
CA THR A 258 5.60 -24.59 -0.72
C THR A 258 5.41 -23.99 -2.10
N GLY A 259 4.89 -24.76 -3.06
CA GLY A 259 4.77 -24.41 -4.47
C GLY A 259 3.39 -23.88 -4.83
N PHE A 260 3.37 -22.68 -5.42
CA PHE A 260 2.15 -22.11 -6.00
C PHE A 260 2.48 -21.14 -7.14
N TRP A 261 1.49 -20.88 -7.95
CA TRP A 261 1.47 -19.69 -8.80
C TRP A 261 0.13 -18.95 -8.63
N LYS A 262 0.18 -17.65 -8.83
CA LYS A 262 -0.97 -16.76 -8.72
C LYS A 262 -0.91 -15.74 -9.84
N LEU A 263 -2.00 -15.60 -10.58
CA LEU A 263 -2.24 -14.50 -11.51
C LEU A 263 -3.28 -13.56 -10.92
N GLN A 264 -3.03 -12.28 -10.91
CA GLN A 264 -3.89 -11.28 -10.30
C GLN A 264 -4.10 -10.07 -11.20
N LEU A 265 -5.34 -9.63 -11.27
CA LEU A 265 -5.79 -8.43 -11.97
C LEU A 265 -6.33 -7.44 -10.94
N TYR A 266 -6.03 -6.17 -11.14
CA TYR A 266 -6.56 -5.06 -10.35
C TYR A 266 -6.97 -3.93 -11.28
N HIS A 267 -8.14 -3.36 -11.04
CA HIS A 267 -8.62 -2.17 -11.73
C HIS A 267 -9.31 -1.22 -10.75
N TYR A 268 -8.93 0.03 -10.80
CA TYR A 268 -9.54 1.13 -10.06
C TYR A 268 -9.83 2.27 -11.02
N ASN A 269 -11.05 2.81 -10.95
CA ASN A 269 -11.43 4.00 -11.68
C ASN A 269 -12.20 4.93 -10.75
N SER A 270 -11.87 6.22 -10.74
CA SER A 270 -12.55 7.21 -9.91
C SER A 270 -12.61 8.58 -10.55
N GLU A 271 -13.64 9.31 -10.15
CA GLU A 271 -13.77 10.75 -10.26
C GLU A 271 -13.99 11.31 -8.87
N ARG A 272 -13.23 12.35 -8.51
CA ARG A 272 -13.34 12.96 -7.18
C ARG A 272 -13.01 14.45 -7.18
N GLY A 273 -13.60 15.16 -6.24
CA GLY A 273 -13.18 16.51 -5.90
C GLY A 273 -11.91 16.51 -5.05
N VAL A 274 -11.16 17.60 -5.12
CA VAL A 274 -9.96 17.85 -4.30
C VAL A 274 -10.21 19.10 -3.45
N PRO A 275 -10.74 18.94 -2.23
CA PRO A 275 -11.25 20.06 -1.46
C PRO A 275 -10.16 20.83 -0.70
N GLY A 276 -9.04 21.14 -1.22
CA GLY A 276 -7.89 21.85 -0.60
C GLY A 276 -8.20 22.71 0.65
N ALA A 277 -7.21 23.30 1.27
CA ALA A 277 -7.42 24.18 2.42
C ALA A 277 -8.12 25.48 2.00
N ILE A 278 -8.97 26.03 2.87
CA ILE A 278 -9.56 27.36 2.68
C ILE A 278 -8.56 28.37 3.21
N VAL A 279 -7.89 29.09 2.30
CA VAL A 279 -6.89 30.12 2.66
C VAL A 279 -7.38 31.47 2.13
N ASN A 280 -7.35 32.48 2.98
CA ASN A 280 -7.78 33.85 2.61
C ASN A 280 -9.17 33.91 1.96
N ASN A 281 -10.11 33.10 2.46
CA ASN A 281 -11.48 32.95 1.91
C ASN A 281 -11.53 32.43 0.45
N VAL A 282 -10.48 31.79 -0.02
CA VAL A 282 -10.47 31.10 -1.30
C VAL A 282 -10.93 29.68 -1.09
N TRP A 283 -12.06 29.34 -1.71
CA TRP A 283 -12.68 28.01 -1.68
C TRP A 283 -12.26 27.27 -2.95
N ARG A 284 -11.66 26.10 -2.79
CA ARG A 284 -11.21 25.28 -3.91
C ARG A 284 -12.34 24.35 -4.36
N ASN A 285 -13.22 24.87 -5.21
CA ASN A 285 -14.38 24.15 -5.72
C ASN A 285 -14.17 23.62 -7.14
N GLY A 286 -13.18 24.14 -7.86
CA GLY A 286 -12.91 23.80 -9.26
C GLY A 286 -11.83 22.73 -9.45
N GLU A 287 -11.28 22.19 -8.36
CA GLU A 287 -10.24 21.15 -8.44
C GLU A 287 -10.87 19.77 -8.53
N ARG A 288 -10.57 19.03 -9.62
CA ARG A 288 -11.10 17.69 -9.89
C ARG A 288 -9.97 16.75 -10.26
N LEU A 289 -10.11 15.48 -9.86
CA LEU A 289 -9.14 14.42 -10.14
C LEU A 289 -9.85 13.17 -10.66
N TRP A 290 -9.38 12.67 -11.79
CA TRP A 290 -9.76 11.37 -12.35
C TRP A 290 -8.56 10.44 -12.29
N ASP A 291 -8.76 9.26 -11.75
CA ASP A 291 -7.75 8.20 -11.70
C ASP A 291 -8.27 6.94 -12.39
N ARG A 292 -7.43 6.31 -13.19
CA ARG A 292 -7.62 4.96 -13.70
C ARG A 292 -6.32 4.19 -13.51
N ASN A 293 -6.32 3.25 -12.58
CA ASN A 293 -5.16 2.43 -12.27
C ASN A 293 -5.48 0.97 -12.58
N SER A 294 -4.66 0.33 -13.39
CA SER A 294 -4.82 -1.07 -13.76
C SER A 294 -3.49 -1.78 -13.70
N PHE A 295 -3.46 -2.96 -13.11
CA PHE A 295 -2.28 -3.82 -13.21
C PHE A 295 -2.66 -5.28 -13.31
N VAL A 296 -1.77 -6.03 -13.95
CA VAL A 296 -1.71 -7.48 -13.91
C VAL A 296 -0.39 -7.88 -13.28
N GLN A 297 -0.44 -8.83 -12.35
CA GLN A 297 0.76 -9.39 -11.75
C GLN A 297 0.68 -10.91 -11.67
N ALA A 298 1.82 -11.56 -11.86
CA ALA A 298 1.98 -12.99 -11.69
C ALA A 298 3.06 -13.25 -10.62
N THR A 299 2.81 -14.22 -9.77
CA THR A 299 3.74 -14.72 -8.77
C THR A 299 3.89 -16.21 -8.94
N TRP A 300 5.11 -16.69 -9.01
CA TRP A 300 5.45 -18.10 -8.91
C TRP A 300 6.44 -18.30 -7.78
N GLN A 301 6.25 -19.37 -7.00
CA GLN A 301 7.09 -19.72 -5.89
C GLN A 301 7.18 -21.23 -5.77
N ASP A 302 8.38 -21.72 -5.49
CA ASP A 302 8.60 -23.13 -5.15
C ASP A 302 9.83 -23.33 -4.26
N GLU A 303 9.91 -24.51 -3.64
CA GLU A 303 11.09 -24.98 -2.93
C GLU A 303 11.67 -26.17 -3.68
N LEU A 304 12.83 -25.94 -4.31
CA LEU A 304 13.53 -26.93 -5.08
C LEU A 304 14.56 -27.66 -4.18
N PHE A 305 14.64 -28.98 -4.26
CA PHE A 305 15.64 -29.78 -3.55
C PHE A 305 15.68 -29.59 -2.02
N ASN A 306 14.55 -29.29 -1.37
CA ASN A 306 14.37 -29.11 0.09
C ASN A 306 15.22 -28.02 0.75
N ARG A 307 16.10 -27.35 0.03
CA ARG A 307 17.02 -26.32 0.54
C ARG A 307 17.10 -25.07 -0.31
N TRP A 308 16.56 -25.10 -1.51
CA TRP A 308 16.61 -24.00 -2.45
C TRP A 308 15.21 -23.50 -2.75
N SER A 309 14.87 -22.33 -2.23
CA SER A 309 13.61 -21.67 -2.48
C SER A 309 13.77 -20.63 -3.58
N VAL A 310 12.86 -20.62 -4.55
CA VAL A 310 12.82 -19.68 -5.67
C VAL A 310 11.49 -18.96 -5.69
N ARG A 311 11.50 -17.65 -5.92
CA ARG A 311 10.31 -16.84 -6.15
C ARG A 311 10.55 -15.93 -7.34
N ALA A 312 9.59 -15.90 -8.26
CA ALA A 312 9.57 -14.96 -9.37
C ALA A 312 8.26 -14.17 -9.34
N ASN A 313 8.35 -12.86 -9.58
CA ASN A 313 7.18 -12.02 -9.77
C ASN A 313 7.33 -11.22 -11.06
N MET A 314 6.20 -10.98 -11.71
CA MET A 314 6.11 -10.10 -12.87
C MET A 314 4.88 -9.20 -12.71
N LYS A 315 4.99 -7.95 -13.13
CA LYS A 315 3.90 -6.98 -13.11
C LYS A 315 3.95 -6.10 -14.34
N TYR A 316 2.79 -5.84 -14.90
CA TYR A 316 2.56 -4.74 -15.83
C TYR A 316 1.48 -3.83 -15.26
N ALA A 317 1.72 -2.53 -15.23
CA ALA A 317 0.76 -1.53 -14.76
C ALA A 317 0.58 -0.43 -15.79
N ASN A 318 -0.66 0.09 -15.88
CA ASN A 318 -1.06 1.22 -16.70
C ASN A 318 -1.93 2.15 -15.84
N ASP A 319 -1.40 3.32 -15.52
CA ASP A 319 -1.99 4.28 -14.63
C ASP A 319 -2.23 5.60 -15.37
N TYR A 320 -3.47 6.05 -15.40
CA TYR A 320 -3.86 7.34 -15.97
C TYR A 320 -4.39 8.25 -14.86
N THR A 321 -3.92 9.48 -14.86
CA THR A 321 -4.40 10.53 -13.96
C THR A 321 -4.68 11.79 -14.76
N ARG A 322 -5.86 12.38 -14.55
CA ARG A 322 -6.22 13.70 -15.06
C ARG A 322 -6.55 14.60 -13.90
N TYR A 323 -5.88 15.74 -13.82
CA TYR A 323 -6.13 16.77 -12.81
C TYR A 323 -6.55 18.06 -13.51
N ILE A 324 -7.64 18.66 -13.04
CA ILE A 324 -8.14 19.96 -13.53
C ILE A 324 -8.29 20.89 -12.32
N ASN A 325 -7.85 22.12 -12.50
CA ASN A 325 -8.19 23.24 -11.65
C ASN A 325 -8.82 24.35 -12.51
N ASN A 326 -10.13 24.52 -12.38
CA ASN A 326 -10.91 25.56 -13.06
C ASN A 326 -11.34 26.69 -12.13
N ASP A 327 -10.72 26.83 -10.96
CA ASP A 327 -11.07 27.86 -10.00
C ASP A 327 -10.62 29.24 -10.53
N ASP A 328 -11.56 30.20 -10.63
CA ASP A 328 -11.28 31.53 -11.18
C ASP A 328 -10.31 32.37 -10.36
N LYS A 329 -10.13 32.02 -9.08
CA LYS A 329 -9.20 32.68 -8.14
C LYS A 329 -7.80 32.04 -8.12
N LEU A 330 -7.59 30.99 -8.91
CA LEU A 330 -6.33 30.27 -9.00
C LEU A 330 -5.89 30.15 -10.48
N ILE A 331 -4.68 29.70 -10.69
CA ILE A 331 -4.18 29.41 -12.03
C ILE A 331 -4.97 28.21 -12.58
N ARG A 332 -5.60 28.40 -13.73
CA ARG A 332 -6.27 27.31 -14.44
C ARG A 332 -5.24 26.31 -14.94
N VAL A 333 -5.41 25.05 -14.57
CA VAL A 333 -4.49 23.98 -14.94
C VAL A 333 -5.29 22.78 -15.39
N GLU A 334 -4.86 22.15 -16.48
CA GLU A 334 -5.27 20.81 -16.86
C GLU A 334 -4.03 19.97 -17.15
N ASN A 335 -3.83 18.93 -16.37
CA ASN A 335 -2.72 18.01 -16.51
C ASN A 335 -3.25 16.59 -16.72
N GLN A 336 -2.62 15.88 -17.66
CA GLN A 336 -2.90 14.48 -17.94
C GLN A 336 -1.57 13.72 -17.91
N TYR A 337 -1.59 12.58 -17.24
CA TYR A 337 -0.42 11.73 -17.03
C TYR A 337 -0.80 10.30 -17.37
N LEU A 338 -0.01 9.67 -18.22
CA LEU A 338 -0.07 8.24 -18.48
C LEU A 338 1.25 7.62 -18.04
N GLN A 339 1.19 6.76 -17.02
CA GLN A 339 2.33 6.03 -16.54
C GLN A 339 2.18 4.55 -16.89
N GLN A 340 3.23 3.97 -17.44
CA GLN A 340 3.33 2.53 -17.66
C GLN A 340 4.51 1.98 -16.87
N GLU A 341 4.33 0.80 -16.29
CA GLU A 341 5.37 0.11 -15.54
C GLU A 341 5.43 -1.35 -15.95
N PHE A 342 6.61 -1.83 -16.27
CA PHE A 342 6.94 -3.24 -16.33
C PHE A 342 7.93 -3.57 -15.22
N TYR A 343 7.68 -4.62 -14.44
CA TYR A 343 8.54 -5.08 -13.36
C TYR A 343 8.69 -6.59 -13.40
N PHE A 344 9.92 -7.05 -13.21
CA PHE A 344 10.24 -8.46 -13.05
C PHE A 344 11.24 -8.63 -11.91
N THR A 345 11.08 -9.68 -11.09
CA THR A 345 12.02 -10.06 -10.04
C THR A 345 12.18 -11.56 -9.98
N MET A 346 13.39 -11.99 -9.64
CA MET A 346 13.72 -13.37 -9.32
C MET A 346 14.58 -13.41 -8.05
N ALA A 347 14.07 -14.08 -7.02
CA ALA A 347 14.70 -14.18 -5.70
C ALA A 347 14.98 -15.64 -5.36
N HIS A 348 16.20 -15.90 -4.93
CA HIS A 348 16.69 -17.20 -4.51
C HIS A 348 17.06 -17.17 -3.03
N LYS A 349 16.72 -18.22 -2.29
CA LYS A 349 17.20 -18.46 -0.94
C LYS A 349 17.73 -19.90 -0.86
N VAL A 350 18.93 -20.05 -0.34
CA VAL A 350 19.57 -21.36 -0.12
C VAL A 350 19.85 -21.53 1.37
N ARG A 351 19.40 -22.65 1.94
CA ARG A 351 19.73 -23.06 3.30
C ARG A 351 21.05 -23.85 3.27
N ILE A 352 22.14 -23.19 3.67
CA ILE A 352 23.46 -23.80 3.72
C ILE A 352 23.52 -24.81 4.88
N PHE A 353 23.11 -24.35 6.08
CA PHE A 353 22.94 -25.14 7.28
C PHE A 353 21.60 -24.80 7.94
N ASP A 354 21.13 -25.57 8.87
CA ASP A 354 19.85 -25.29 9.57
C ASP A 354 19.85 -23.96 10.33
N TRP A 355 21.03 -23.42 10.60
CA TRP A 355 21.24 -22.15 11.27
C TRP A 355 21.71 -21.03 10.33
N TRP A 356 21.98 -21.30 9.03
CA TRP A 356 22.54 -20.33 8.09
C TRP A 356 21.84 -20.38 6.74
N ASP A 357 21.14 -19.30 6.42
CA ASP A 357 20.49 -19.06 5.13
C ASP A 357 21.23 -17.94 4.37
N VAL A 358 21.33 -18.07 3.05
CA VAL A 358 21.79 -17.02 2.14
C VAL A 358 20.76 -16.77 1.07
N SER A 359 20.69 -15.54 0.57
CA SER A 359 19.78 -15.18 -0.53
C SER A 359 20.43 -14.23 -1.50
N ALA A 360 19.97 -14.29 -2.75
CA ALA A 360 20.29 -13.33 -3.80
C ALA A 360 19.01 -13.04 -4.59
N ALA A 361 18.83 -11.80 -5.00
CA ALA A 361 17.73 -11.44 -5.88
C ALA A 361 18.16 -10.40 -6.91
N TYR A 362 17.53 -10.47 -8.08
CA TYR A 362 17.68 -9.51 -9.16
C TYR A 362 16.30 -9.04 -9.58
N ASP A 363 16.16 -7.72 -9.69
CA ASP A 363 14.95 -7.06 -10.14
C ASP A 363 15.26 -6.12 -11.31
N VAL A 364 14.34 -6.03 -12.23
CA VAL A 364 14.36 -5.04 -13.29
C VAL A 364 13.01 -4.35 -13.39
N GLN A 365 13.03 -3.04 -13.57
CA GLN A 365 11.85 -2.23 -13.76
C GLN A 365 12.07 -1.25 -14.92
N TYR A 366 11.07 -1.15 -15.76
CA TYR A 366 10.92 -0.11 -16.77
C TYR A 366 9.73 0.76 -16.41
N ASN A 367 9.93 2.07 -16.35
CA ASN A 367 8.87 3.06 -16.19
C ASN A 367 8.87 4.00 -17.38
N GLN A 368 7.68 4.31 -17.86
CA GLN A 368 7.44 5.35 -18.85
C GLN A 368 6.39 6.30 -18.29
N LEU A 369 6.63 7.59 -18.41
CA LEU A 369 5.67 8.63 -18.09
C LEU A 369 5.49 9.51 -19.32
N SER A 370 4.26 9.52 -19.87
CA SER A 370 3.84 10.43 -20.92
C SER A 370 3.03 11.57 -20.31
N MET A 371 3.52 12.77 -20.51
CA MET A 371 2.89 14.04 -20.16
C MET A 371 3.19 15.06 -21.26
N PHE A 372 3.59 16.31 -20.96
CA PHE A 372 4.13 17.27 -21.94
C PHE A 372 5.47 16.82 -22.55
N LEU A 373 6.17 15.88 -21.92
CA LEU A 373 7.36 15.19 -22.43
C LEU A 373 7.23 13.69 -22.13
N ASP A 374 7.96 12.85 -22.86
CA ASP A 374 8.07 11.43 -22.55
C ASP A 374 9.36 11.18 -21.77
N ALA A 375 9.22 10.62 -20.58
CA ALA A 375 10.31 10.23 -19.72
C ALA A 375 10.34 8.71 -19.53
N HIS A 376 11.51 8.12 -19.64
CA HIS A 376 11.73 6.69 -19.51
C HIS A 376 12.80 6.41 -18.45
N ARG A 377 12.60 5.38 -17.63
CA ARG A 377 13.55 4.96 -16.62
C ARG A 377 13.72 3.47 -16.60
N TRP A 378 14.95 3.01 -16.73
CA TRP A 378 15.35 1.65 -16.38
C TRP A 378 15.96 1.65 -14.99
N THR A 379 15.50 0.74 -14.15
CA THR A 379 16.09 0.53 -12.83
C THR A 379 16.37 -0.95 -12.63
N HIS A 380 17.61 -1.26 -12.25
CA HIS A 380 18.03 -2.60 -11.90
C HIS A 380 18.44 -2.62 -10.44
N TRP A 381 18.02 -3.65 -9.73
CA TRP A 381 18.44 -3.91 -8.36
C TRP A 381 19.08 -5.28 -8.28
N LEU A 382 20.19 -5.35 -7.57
CA LEU A 382 20.88 -6.60 -7.24
C LEU A 382 21.07 -6.64 -5.73
N SER A 383 20.59 -7.69 -5.09
CA SER A 383 20.76 -7.86 -3.64
C SER A 383 21.42 -9.18 -3.30
N ALA A 384 22.17 -9.15 -2.22
CA ALA A 384 22.66 -10.34 -1.52
C ALA A 384 22.37 -10.18 -0.03
N ALA A 385 21.92 -11.26 0.61
CA ALA A 385 21.65 -11.24 2.04
C ALA A 385 22.01 -12.58 2.69
N THR A 386 22.29 -12.52 3.99
CA THR A 386 22.54 -13.69 4.82
C THR A 386 21.80 -13.57 6.13
N ALA A 387 21.32 -14.69 6.66
CA ALA A 387 20.67 -14.80 7.95
C ALA A 387 21.27 -15.94 8.76
N ILE A 388 21.71 -15.63 9.98
CA ILE A 388 22.30 -16.57 10.93
C ILE A 388 21.39 -16.66 12.16
N ASN A 389 20.98 -17.87 12.52
CA ASN A 389 20.12 -18.16 13.66
C ASN A 389 20.82 -19.11 14.63
N VAL A 390 21.23 -18.60 15.78
CA VAL A 390 21.93 -19.41 16.79
C VAL A 390 20.95 -19.80 17.89
N LYS A 391 20.49 -21.05 17.86
CA LYS A 391 19.69 -21.69 18.93
C LYS A 391 18.57 -20.83 19.54
N ASN A 392 17.89 -20.03 18.76
CA ASN A 392 16.86 -19.07 19.20
C ASN A 392 17.33 -17.94 20.14
N TYR A 393 18.62 -17.86 20.49
CA TYR A 393 19.16 -16.77 21.31
C TYR A 393 19.58 -15.56 20.50
N LEU A 394 20.21 -15.80 19.34
CA LEU A 394 20.79 -14.76 18.52
C LEU A 394 20.34 -14.93 17.08
N ARG A 395 19.84 -13.86 16.48
CA ARG A 395 19.58 -13.77 15.04
C ARG A 395 20.31 -12.57 14.49
N LEU A 396 21.07 -12.83 13.45
CA LEU A 396 21.81 -11.82 12.72
C LEU A 396 21.40 -11.88 11.26
N GLN A 397 21.14 -10.74 10.67
CA GLN A 397 20.88 -10.61 9.23
C GLN A 397 21.70 -9.46 8.69
N ALA A 398 22.43 -9.72 7.62
CA ALA A 398 23.13 -8.69 6.85
C ALA A 398 22.66 -8.72 5.40
N SER A 399 22.58 -7.56 4.78
CA SER A 399 22.23 -7.44 3.36
C SER A 399 22.94 -6.27 2.72
N VAL A 400 23.14 -6.37 1.41
CA VAL A 400 23.61 -5.29 0.57
C VAL A 400 22.73 -5.21 -0.66
N LEU A 401 22.35 -4.00 -1.05
CA LEU A 401 21.56 -3.70 -2.23
C LEU A 401 22.32 -2.76 -3.15
N GLY A 402 22.54 -3.17 -4.40
CA GLY A 402 22.98 -2.32 -5.50
C GLY A 402 21.76 -1.79 -6.27
N THR A 403 21.68 -0.50 -6.46
CA THR A 403 20.66 0.18 -7.26
C THR A 403 21.32 0.86 -8.45
N PHE A 404 20.87 0.55 -9.66
CA PHE A 404 21.39 1.06 -10.92
C PHE A 404 20.24 1.72 -11.66
N VAL A 405 20.32 3.02 -11.88
CA VAL A 405 19.25 3.82 -12.52
C VAL A 405 19.80 4.41 -13.80
N ASN A 406 19.02 4.34 -14.87
CA ASN A 406 19.29 4.99 -16.14
C ASN A 406 18.02 5.67 -16.64
N ASP A 407 18.07 7.00 -16.74
CA ASP A 407 16.98 7.84 -17.24
C ASP A 407 17.24 8.27 -18.66
N ALA A 408 16.22 8.25 -19.49
CA ALA A 408 16.20 8.86 -20.80
C ALA A 408 14.91 9.66 -20.96
N LYS A 409 14.98 10.74 -21.73
CA LYS A 409 13.82 11.54 -22.10
C LYS A 409 13.84 11.81 -23.59
N SER A 410 12.66 11.94 -24.16
CA SER A 410 12.44 12.34 -25.55
C SER A 410 11.46 13.50 -25.56
N THR A 411 11.79 14.54 -26.31
CA THR A 411 10.80 15.57 -26.64
C THR A 411 9.97 15.04 -27.81
N ASN A 412 8.67 14.87 -27.60
CA ASN A 412 7.76 14.50 -28.68
C ASN A 412 7.67 15.64 -29.67
N ASN A 413 8.35 15.50 -30.83
CA ASN A 413 8.20 16.37 -31.99
C ASN A 413 6.93 16.07 -32.82
N GLY A 414 6.03 15.21 -32.31
CA GLY A 414 4.80 14.82 -32.97
C GLY A 414 3.58 15.27 -32.21
N GLU A 415 2.84 16.22 -32.76
CA GLU A 415 1.52 16.68 -32.35
C GLU A 415 1.45 17.11 -30.87
N ALA A 416 1.93 18.32 -30.62
CA ALA A 416 1.46 19.09 -29.48
C ALA A 416 -0.08 19.08 -29.53
N HIS A 417 -0.73 18.25 -28.71
CA HIS A 417 -2.09 18.55 -28.31
C HIS A 417 -2.04 20.01 -27.88
N GLN A 418 -2.64 20.88 -28.67
CA GLN A 418 -2.70 22.31 -28.45
C GLN A 418 -3.15 22.54 -27.00
N ARG A 419 -2.16 22.73 -26.14
CA ARG A 419 -2.39 23.43 -24.89
C ARG A 419 -2.47 24.89 -25.32
N GLU A 420 -3.61 25.48 -25.24
CA GLU A 420 -3.72 26.88 -24.92
C GLU A 420 -3.11 27.04 -23.52
N ALA A 421 -1.79 26.96 -23.44
CA ALA A 421 -1.03 27.50 -22.34
C ALA A 421 -1.18 29.00 -22.46
N ILE A 422 -2.16 29.56 -21.75
CA ILE A 422 -2.24 30.96 -21.50
C ILE A 422 -0.93 31.35 -20.84
N ASN A 423 0.01 31.87 -21.65
CA ASN A 423 1.22 32.62 -21.27
C ASN A 423 2.33 31.94 -20.45
N ALA A 424 2.54 30.64 -20.53
CA ALA A 424 3.77 30.06 -20.01
C ALA A 424 4.83 29.94 -21.11
N LYS A 425 5.80 30.84 -21.14
CA LYS A 425 7.06 30.63 -21.87
C LYS A 425 7.69 29.34 -21.40
N PRO A 426 8.13 28.41 -22.32
CA PRO A 426 8.94 27.26 -21.91
C PRO A 426 10.14 27.80 -21.11
N SER A 427 10.32 27.34 -19.89
CA SER A 427 11.50 27.75 -19.14
C SER A 427 12.72 27.22 -19.90
N THR A 428 13.72 28.07 -20.11
CA THR A 428 15.01 27.73 -20.75
C THR A 428 15.72 26.57 -20.05
N LEU A 429 15.31 26.21 -18.84
CA LEU A 429 15.76 25.06 -18.06
C LEU A 429 15.27 23.71 -18.61
N ALA A 430 14.08 23.64 -19.21
CA ALA A 430 13.58 22.42 -19.83
C ALA A 430 14.35 22.06 -21.12
N GLU A 431 14.77 23.06 -21.89
CA GLU A 431 15.60 22.88 -23.09
C GLU A 431 17.05 22.46 -22.77
N GLN A 432 17.65 22.99 -21.71
CA GLN A 432 19.02 22.64 -21.32
C GLN A 432 19.15 21.22 -20.75
N ALA A 433 18.06 20.64 -20.23
CA ALA A 433 18.05 19.27 -19.72
C ALA A 433 17.93 18.20 -20.83
N THR A 434 17.94 18.56 -22.12
CA THR A 434 17.64 17.64 -23.24
C THR A 434 18.67 16.52 -23.47
N ASN A 435 19.87 16.55 -22.86
CA ASN A 435 20.96 15.61 -23.17
C ASN A 435 21.55 14.89 -21.94
N ALA A 436 20.94 14.95 -20.77
CA ALA A 436 21.48 14.28 -19.58
C ALA A 436 20.83 12.90 -19.41
N SER A 437 21.42 11.87 -19.99
CA SER A 437 21.27 10.49 -19.49
C SER A 437 22.01 10.41 -18.16
N ALA A 438 21.29 10.45 -17.04
CA ALA A 438 21.90 10.36 -15.73
C ALA A 438 21.91 8.91 -15.27
N ALA A 439 23.04 8.22 -15.45
CA ALA A 439 23.26 6.93 -14.80
C ALA A 439 23.64 7.14 -13.33
N SER A 440 22.99 6.42 -12.44
CA SER A 440 23.30 6.45 -11.00
C SER A 440 23.49 5.03 -10.46
N ILE A 441 24.56 4.83 -9.70
CA ILE A 441 24.89 3.55 -9.05
C ILE A 441 25.06 3.80 -7.55
N LYS A 442 24.34 3.02 -6.72
CA LYS A 442 24.46 3.13 -5.27
C LYS A 442 24.36 1.77 -4.61
N TRP A 443 25.30 1.51 -3.69
CA TRP A 443 25.27 0.35 -2.81
C TRP A 443 24.81 0.79 -1.41
N THR A 444 23.84 0.06 -0.84
CA THR A 444 23.27 0.35 0.47
C THR A 444 23.31 -0.90 1.35
N PRO A 445 24.10 -0.89 2.44
CA PRO A 445 24.15 -1.98 3.40
C PRO A 445 23.04 -1.89 4.44
N ALA A 446 22.68 -3.04 5.01
CA ALA A 446 21.85 -3.13 6.19
C ALA A 446 22.29 -4.28 7.11
N LEU A 447 22.18 -4.07 8.41
CA LEU A 447 22.52 -5.04 9.45
C LEU A 447 21.40 -5.04 10.50
N PHE A 448 20.91 -6.23 10.84
CA PHE A 448 19.86 -6.44 11.81
C PHE A 448 20.29 -7.47 12.84
N LEU A 449 20.01 -7.20 14.09
CA LEU A 449 20.33 -8.05 15.23
C LEU A 449 19.10 -8.24 16.10
N SER A 450 18.84 -9.46 16.54
CA SER A 450 17.90 -9.77 17.62
C SER A 450 18.55 -10.72 18.60
N TYR A 451 18.52 -10.34 19.87
CA TYR A 451 19.08 -11.13 20.97
C TYR A 451 18.00 -11.43 22.01
N ARG A 452 17.87 -12.70 22.38
CA ARG A 452 16.95 -13.19 23.39
C ARG A 452 17.77 -13.70 24.59
N PRO A 453 17.93 -12.90 25.65
CA PRO A 453 18.83 -13.22 26.77
C PRO A 453 18.39 -14.45 27.58
N THR A 454 17.11 -14.79 27.53
CA THR A 454 16.54 -15.93 28.25
C THR A 454 15.41 -16.59 27.46
N GLN A 455 15.18 -17.87 27.71
CA GLN A 455 14.03 -18.61 27.19
C GLN A 455 12.85 -18.68 28.17
N LEU A 456 13.05 -18.27 29.44
CA LEU A 456 12.03 -18.31 30.48
C LEU A 456 10.91 -17.28 30.24
N VAL A 457 11.24 -16.16 29.64
CA VAL A 457 10.30 -15.10 29.25
C VAL A 457 10.57 -14.68 27.82
N ASP A 458 9.55 -14.20 27.12
CA ASP A 458 9.75 -13.68 25.75
C ASP A 458 10.26 -12.22 25.81
N LEU A 459 11.53 -12.09 26.18
CA LEU A 459 12.28 -10.83 26.17
C LEU A 459 13.24 -10.81 24.99
N ARG A 460 13.14 -9.79 24.13
CA ARG A 460 13.99 -9.61 22.95
C ARG A 460 14.55 -8.21 22.90
N LEU A 461 15.83 -8.12 22.60
CA LEU A 461 16.53 -6.88 22.28
C LEU A 461 16.79 -6.87 20.79
N ASN A 462 16.39 -5.82 20.11
CA ASN A 462 16.53 -5.67 18.66
C ASN A 462 17.37 -4.44 18.35
N ALA A 463 18.22 -4.53 17.36
CA ALA A 463 18.95 -3.38 16.84
C ALA A 463 19.09 -3.50 15.33
N PHE A 464 19.08 -2.36 14.63
CA PHE A 464 19.45 -2.35 13.22
C PHE A 464 20.14 -1.05 12.79
N TYR A 465 20.98 -1.20 11.80
CA TYR A 465 21.50 -0.15 10.95
C TYR A 465 21.08 -0.42 9.52
N LYS A 466 20.58 0.60 8.81
CA LYS A 466 20.17 0.48 7.41
C LYS A 466 20.42 1.76 6.64
N GLN A 467 20.83 1.61 5.39
CA GLN A 467 20.81 2.69 4.41
C GLN A 467 19.69 2.44 3.40
N SER A 468 18.98 3.50 3.02
CA SER A 468 17.97 3.50 1.97
C SER A 468 18.25 4.63 0.99
N TYR A 469 18.22 4.30 -0.29
CA TYR A 469 18.51 5.22 -1.38
C TYR A 469 17.23 5.51 -2.16
N ARG A 470 16.98 6.81 -2.42
CA ARG A 470 15.86 7.28 -3.21
C ARG A 470 16.36 8.12 -4.38
N TYR A 471 16.13 7.64 -5.59
CA TYR A 471 16.34 8.43 -6.79
C TYR A 471 15.16 9.41 -6.99
N PRO A 472 15.38 10.65 -7.50
CA PRO A 472 14.30 11.62 -7.73
C PRO A 472 13.22 11.07 -8.66
N THR A 473 11.97 11.43 -8.41
CA THR A 473 10.84 11.06 -9.25
C THR A 473 10.84 11.84 -10.56
N PHE A 474 10.00 11.46 -11.52
CA PHE A 474 9.87 12.23 -12.75
C PHE A 474 9.35 13.65 -12.49
N ASN A 475 8.43 13.83 -11.52
CA ASN A 475 8.00 15.18 -11.13
C ASN A 475 9.13 15.99 -10.48
N ASP A 476 9.94 15.37 -9.61
CA ASP A 476 11.08 16.05 -9.00
C ASP A 476 12.04 16.59 -10.07
N LEU A 477 12.25 15.83 -11.16
CA LEU A 477 13.21 16.19 -12.22
C LEU A 477 12.62 17.06 -13.33
N TYR A 478 11.37 16.81 -13.74
CA TYR A 478 10.84 17.28 -15.03
C TYR A 478 9.52 18.04 -14.95
N TYR A 479 8.94 18.27 -13.75
CA TYR A 479 7.71 19.05 -13.63
C TYR A 479 7.95 20.51 -14.05
N THR A 480 7.10 21.06 -14.92
CA THR A 480 7.34 22.29 -15.68
C THR A 480 7.89 23.49 -14.90
N ASP A 481 7.30 23.78 -13.74
CA ASP A 481 7.61 25.00 -12.99
C ASP A 481 8.44 24.76 -11.71
N MET A 482 8.51 23.51 -11.25
CA MET A 482 9.16 23.15 -9.99
C MET A 482 10.17 22.01 -10.13
N GLY A 483 10.27 21.36 -11.30
CA GLY A 483 11.22 20.28 -11.54
C GLY A 483 12.65 20.80 -11.63
N ASN A 484 13.60 20.04 -11.08
CA ASN A 484 15.02 20.36 -11.17
C ASN A 484 15.82 19.12 -11.59
N ALA A 485 16.32 19.13 -12.83
CA ALA A 485 17.09 18.02 -13.40
C ALA A 485 18.45 17.78 -12.72
N TYR A 486 18.91 18.70 -11.85
CA TYR A 486 20.18 18.60 -11.12
C TYR A 486 20.01 18.05 -9.70
N LEU A 487 18.81 17.60 -9.31
CA LEU A 487 18.58 17.05 -7.99
C LEU A 487 19.44 15.81 -7.75
N LYS A 488 20.07 15.78 -6.58
CA LYS A 488 20.80 14.61 -6.12
C LYS A 488 19.85 13.60 -5.48
N PRO A 489 20.14 12.30 -5.63
CA PRO A 489 19.39 11.28 -4.92
C PRO A 489 19.53 11.41 -3.40
N GLU A 490 18.45 11.12 -2.69
CA GLU A 490 18.44 11.11 -1.22
C GLU A 490 19.08 9.83 -0.67
N LEU A 491 19.86 9.97 0.40
CA LEU A 491 20.40 8.86 1.16
C LEU A 491 19.94 8.96 2.62
N ALA A 492 19.10 8.02 3.02
CA ALA A 492 18.65 7.88 4.39
C ALA A 492 19.52 6.87 5.15
N LYS A 493 19.99 7.24 6.35
CA LYS A 493 20.67 6.37 7.30
C LYS A 493 19.78 6.22 8.52
N GLN A 494 19.45 4.97 8.85
CA GLN A 494 18.54 4.63 9.94
C GLN A 494 19.26 3.81 10.99
N HIS A 495 19.07 4.15 12.25
CA HIS A 495 19.51 3.40 13.42
C HIS A 495 18.29 3.15 14.30
N SER A 496 18.15 1.95 14.81
CA SER A 496 17.09 1.63 15.77
C SER A 496 17.59 0.64 16.80
N VAL A 497 17.17 0.85 18.04
CA VAL A 497 17.34 -0.12 19.14
C VAL A 497 15.99 -0.26 19.81
N GLY A 498 15.56 -1.50 20.00
CA GLY A 498 14.24 -1.82 20.53
C GLY A 498 14.30 -2.92 21.57
N LEU A 499 13.31 -2.91 22.43
CA LEU A 499 13.01 -3.95 23.41
C LEU A 499 11.58 -4.41 23.21
N SER A 500 11.38 -5.72 23.11
CA SER A 500 10.05 -6.32 23.18
C SER A 500 9.98 -7.34 24.30
N PHE A 501 8.92 -7.25 25.09
CA PHE A 501 8.64 -8.16 26.18
C PHE A 501 7.20 -8.64 26.06
N THR A 502 6.98 -9.96 26.11
CA THR A 502 5.64 -10.56 26.09
C THR A 502 5.56 -11.57 27.23
N GLN A 503 4.57 -11.39 28.10
CA GLN A 503 4.30 -12.30 29.21
C GLN A 503 2.83 -12.73 29.15
N PRO A 504 2.54 -14.02 28.88
CA PRO A 504 1.19 -14.54 29.04
C PRO A 504 0.82 -14.59 30.53
N PHE A 505 -0.39 -14.22 30.84
CA PHE A 505 -0.94 -14.34 32.18
C PHE A 505 -2.40 -14.86 32.14
N ARG A 506 -2.87 -15.40 33.24
CA ARG A 506 -4.24 -15.88 33.36
C ARG A 506 -5.01 -15.01 34.33
N ILE A 507 -6.10 -14.42 33.87
CA ILE A 507 -7.13 -13.84 34.72
C ILE A 507 -8.17 -14.95 34.98
N ALA A 508 -8.66 -15.08 36.20
CA ALA A 508 -9.65 -16.10 36.55
C ALA A 508 -10.84 -16.06 35.56
N GLY A 509 -11.09 -17.18 34.88
CA GLY A 509 -12.18 -17.34 33.91
C GLY A 509 -11.87 -16.92 32.46
N GLN A 510 -10.72 -16.30 32.17
CA GLN A 510 -10.33 -15.95 30.78
C GLN A 510 -9.08 -16.72 30.35
N LYS A 511 -9.15 -17.41 29.20
CA LYS A 511 -8.01 -18.05 28.57
C LYS A 511 -7.35 -17.05 27.61
N GLY A 512 -6.01 -16.89 27.70
CA GLY A 512 -5.22 -16.25 26.65
C GLY A 512 -4.97 -14.74 26.83
N SER A 513 -4.96 -14.22 28.05
CA SER A 513 -4.48 -12.84 28.29
C SER A 513 -2.96 -12.76 28.17
N GLU A 514 -2.44 -11.71 27.53
CA GLU A 514 -1.00 -11.45 27.44
C GLU A 514 -0.70 -9.98 27.74
N PHE A 515 0.40 -9.76 28.43
CA PHE A 515 0.97 -8.43 28.62
C PHE A 515 2.12 -8.25 27.64
N ARG A 516 2.07 -7.19 26.84
CA ARG A 516 3.09 -6.91 25.83
C ARG A 516 3.59 -5.48 25.94
N ILE A 517 4.91 -5.32 25.99
CA ILE A 517 5.59 -4.04 25.89
C ILE A 517 6.51 -4.07 24.69
N ASN A 518 6.41 -3.05 23.83
CA ASN A 518 7.37 -2.78 22.77
C ASN A 518 7.84 -1.33 22.94
N ALA A 519 9.16 -1.13 23.03
CA ALA A 519 9.77 0.18 23.12
C ALA A 519 10.92 0.27 22.10
N ASP A 520 10.89 1.27 21.25
CA ASP A 520 11.90 1.49 20.22
C ASP A 520 12.44 2.92 20.33
N TYR A 521 13.76 3.03 20.33
CA TYR A 521 14.48 4.28 20.07
C TYR A 521 15.01 4.24 18.64
N TYR A 522 14.82 5.31 17.87
CA TYR A 522 15.32 5.40 16.51
C TYR A 522 15.93 6.77 16.22
N TYR A 523 16.93 6.76 15.36
CA TYR A 523 17.57 7.96 14.83
C TYR A 523 17.71 7.85 13.31
N ASN A 524 17.13 8.80 12.58
CA ASN A 524 17.13 8.85 11.13
C ASN A 524 17.82 10.13 10.65
N ARG A 525 18.72 9.99 9.67
CA ARG A 525 19.37 11.11 8.99
C ARG A 525 19.19 10.95 7.48
N ILE A 526 18.66 11.97 6.83
CA ILE A 526 18.51 12.01 5.37
C ILE A 526 19.43 13.10 4.84
N SER A 527 20.31 12.74 3.90
CA SER A 527 21.16 13.65 3.15
C SER A 527 20.52 13.97 1.80
N ASP A 528 20.74 15.17 1.30
CA ASP A 528 20.23 15.68 0.02
C ASP A 528 18.69 15.54 -0.10
N LYS A 529 17.97 15.87 1.00
CA LYS A 529 16.52 15.73 1.05
C LYS A 529 15.84 16.66 0.05
N ILE A 530 15.01 16.08 -0.83
CA ILE A 530 14.24 16.81 -1.83
C ILE A 530 12.99 17.38 -1.18
N ILE A 531 12.87 18.71 -1.20
CA ILE A 531 11.73 19.47 -0.69
C ILE A 531 11.33 20.53 -1.71
N ALA A 532 10.04 20.79 -1.85
CA ALA A 532 9.53 21.90 -2.62
C ALA A 532 9.49 23.15 -1.71
N TYR A 533 9.93 24.29 -2.25
CA TYR A 533 9.85 25.61 -1.61
C TYR A 533 8.76 26.46 -2.23
#